data_13f6b4a93729ef24b7f55eb619979dd0
#
_entry.id   13f6b4a93729ef24b7f55eb619979dd0
#
_cell.length_a   1.000
_cell.length_b   1.000
_cell.length_c   1.000
_cell.angle_alpha   90.00
_cell.angle_beta   90.00
_cell.angle_gamma   90.00
#
_symmetry.space_group_name_H-M   'P 1'
#
loop_
_entity.id
_entity.type
_entity.pdbx_description
1 polymer ?
#
loop_
_entity_poly.entity_id
_entity_poly.type
_entity_poly.pdbx_seq_one_letter_code
_entity_poly.pdbx_strand_id
1 'polypeptide(L)'
;MLKKIPIMAFAVMTAMSPIASYAASGDDVDDLRSDNKRKNEWIQVKKDRLKKITTWAKQEEGKTIRSFKVDMMVDADLETVARVHFDIENSKRWFWETKESRLLKKVSNKEFYYYQVFNAPLTVPDRDSIIHLVVEPFTVKKGFMAMKLSAAPEFMPVQPGKTRVQAQDYYVKFTPIDKNTTHLEAEGYIDPGGIIPSWTINFVQRSAPYTTMLGLARMVQLPYYREGSGDTEFTYME
;
A
#
# COMPACT_ATOMS: atom_id res chain seq x y z
N MET A 1 1.32 64.37 -46.55
CA MET A 1 0.41 64.28 -45.40
C MET A 1 0.37 62.86 -44.91
N LEU A 2 1.21 62.50 -43.93
CA LEU A 2 1.23 61.16 -43.33
C LEU A 2 0.41 61.19 -42.05
N LYS A 3 -0.65 60.42 -42.00
CA LYS A 3 -1.48 60.24 -40.78
C LYS A 3 -0.79 59.28 -39.82
N LYS A 4 -0.51 59.74 -38.60
CA LYS A 4 0.00 58.93 -37.50
C LYS A 4 -1.11 58.07 -36.92
N ILE A 5 -0.90 56.75 -36.82
CA ILE A 5 -1.77 55.78 -36.14
C ILE A 5 -1.24 55.65 -34.71
N PRO A 6 -2.05 55.74 -33.65
CA PRO A 6 -1.59 55.52 -32.31
C PRO A 6 -1.51 54.02 -32.01
N ILE A 7 -0.37 53.58 -31.47
CA ILE A 7 -0.12 52.22 -30.96
C ILE A 7 -0.84 52.12 -29.59
N MET A 8 -1.87 51.33 -29.54
CA MET A 8 -2.60 50.98 -28.29
C MET A 8 -1.83 49.83 -27.61
N ALA A 9 -1.17 50.14 -26.52
CA ALA A 9 -0.46 49.14 -25.70
C ALA A 9 -1.52 48.32 -24.94
N PHE A 10 -1.65 47.04 -25.29
CA PHE A 10 -2.44 46.06 -24.53
C PHE A 10 -1.59 45.58 -23.33
N ALA A 11 -1.90 46.04 -22.14
CA ALA A 11 -1.36 45.50 -20.90
C ALA A 11 -2.01 44.15 -20.61
N VAL A 12 -1.28 43.08 -20.86
CA VAL A 12 -1.68 41.72 -20.43
C VAL A 12 -1.45 41.63 -18.92
N MET A 13 -2.54 41.74 -18.17
CA MET A 13 -2.55 41.49 -16.74
C MET A 13 -2.59 39.97 -16.54
N THR A 14 -1.43 39.35 -16.34
CA THR A 14 -1.35 37.95 -15.89
C THR A 14 -1.85 37.86 -14.45
N ALA A 15 -3.08 37.39 -14.30
CA ALA A 15 -3.61 36.98 -13.00
C ALA A 15 -2.83 35.75 -12.52
N MET A 16 -1.85 35.96 -11.65
CA MET A 16 -1.26 34.90 -10.84
C MET A 16 -2.32 34.40 -9.85
N SER A 17 -2.96 33.29 -10.18
CA SER A 17 -3.74 32.56 -9.20
C SER A 17 -2.78 32.05 -8.11
N PRO A 18 -3.06 32.24 -6.82
CA PRO A 18 -2.26 31.62 -5.78
C PRO A 18 -2.45 30.10 -5.89
N ILE A 19 -1.36 29.40 -6.18
CA ILE A 19 -1.28 27.97 -5.94
C ILE A 19 -1.42 27.83 -4.45
N ALA A 20 -2.59 27.39 -3.98
CA ALA A 20 -2.78 26.96 -2.63
C ALA A 20 -1.84 25.79 -2.38
N SER A 21 -0.67 26.09 -1.81
CA SER A 21 0.19 25.06 -1.23
C SER A 21 -0.64 24.40 -0.14
N TYR A 22 -1.07 23.16 -0.38
CA TYR A 22 -1.50 22.27 0.68
C TYR A 22 -0.30 22.05 1.59
N ALA A 23 -0.12 22.94 2.54
CA ALA A 23 0.74 22.71 3.68
C ALA A 23 0.12 21.51 4.42
N ALA A 24 0.81 20.36 4.35
CA ALA A 24 0.55 19.28 5.29
C ALA A 24 0.62 19.90 6.70
N SER A 25 -0.45 19.73 7.47
CA SER A 25 -0.54 20.26 8.82
C SER A 25 0.71 19.87 9.62
N GLY A 26 1.40 20.82 10.21
CA GLY A 26 2.68 20.62 10.89
C GLY A 26 2.63 19.65 12.08
N ASP A 27 1.44 19.30 12.57
CA ASP A 27 1.22 18.38 13.69
C ASP A 27 1.73 16.95 13.42
N ASP A 28 1.71 16.52 12.14
CA ASP A 28 2.14 15.16 11.78
C ASP A 28 3.67 14.96 11.81
N VAL A 29 4.48 16.03 11.76
CA VAL A 29 5.95 15.92 11.66
C VAL A 29 6.58 15.79 13.04
N ASP A 30 6.01 16.45 14.06
CA ASP A 30 6.56 16.45 15.41
C ASP A 30 6.31 15.14 16.15
N ASP A 31 5.22 14.44 15.87
CA ASP A 31 4.91 13.15 16.50
C ASP A 31 5.94 12.05 16.15
N LEU A 32 6.47 12.03 14.94
CA LEU A 32 7.50 11.05 14.58
C LEU A 32 8.92 11.46 15.02
N ARG A 33 9.19 12.73 15.27
CA ARG A 33 10.46 13.18 15.85
C ARG A 33 10.56 12.87 17.35
N SER A 34 9.43 12.85 18.05
CA SER A 34 9.33 12.43 19.45
C SER A 34 9.46 10.91 19.65
N ASP A 35 9.38 10.13 18.58
CA ASP A 35 9.33 8.67 18.55
C ASP A 35 10.60 7.96 19.09
N ASN A 36 11.75 8.61 19.06
CA ASN A 36 12.96 8.06 19.69
C ASN A 36 12.82 7.85 21.22
N LYS A 37 11.76 8.39 21.83
CA LYS A 37 11.46 8.22 23.26
C LYS A 37 10.42 7.12 23.55
N ARG A 38 9.68 6.64 22.53
CA ARG A 38 8.61 5.64 22.68
C ARG A 38 8.89 4.39 21.86
N LYS A 39 9.96 3.69 22.20
CA LYS A 39 10.25 2.39 21.58
C LYS A 39 9.16 1.38 21.95
N ASN A 40 8.84 0.51 20.99
CA ASN A 40 7.87 -0.58 21.13
C ASN A 40 6.39 -0.18 21.35
N GLU A 41 6.04 1.10 21.13
CA GLU A 41 4.65 1.57 21.18
C GLU A 41 4.08 1.82 19.79
N TRP A 42 2.79 1.49 19.59
CA TRP A 42 2.07 1.84 18.38
C TRP A 42 1.66 3.31 18.41
N ILE A 43 2.13 4.09 17.45
CA ILE A 43 1.79 5.50 17.27
C ILE A 43 0.86 5.60 16.07
N GLN A 44 -0.29 6.25 16.26
CA GLN A 44 -1.23 6.49 15.19
C GLN A 44 -0.64 7.50 14.19
N VAL A 45 -0.49 7.07 12.94
CA VAL A 45 0.08 7.90 11.86
C VAL A 45 -1.03 8.62 11.09
N LYS A 46 -2.12 7.92 10.80
CA LYS A 46 -3.25 8.48 10.05
C LYS A 46 -4.57 7.91 10.55
N LYS A 47 -5.60 8.76 10.64
CA LYS A 47 -6.97 8.36 10.87
C LYS A 47 -7.90 9.08 9.91
N ASP A 48 -8.48 8.35 8.98
CA ASP A 48 -9.49 8.84 8.05
C ASP A 48 -10.85 8.24 8.42
N ARG A 49 -11.69 9.08 9.03
CA ARG A 49 -13.02 8.65 9.48
C ARG A 49 -13.98 8.40 8.32
N LEU A 50 -13.85 9.15 7.21
CA LEU A 50 -14.71 9.00 6.04
C LEU A 50 -14.41 7.71 5.28
N LYS A 51 -13.13 7.38 5.15
CA LYS A 51 -12.68 6.14 4.50
C LYS A 51 -12.58 4.97 5.45
N LYS A 52 -12.86 5.20 6.75
CA LYS A 52 -12.80 4.17 7.80
C LYS A 52 -11.43 3.47 7.83
N ILE A 53 -10.33 4.23 7.65
CA ILE A 53 -8.96 3.73 7.63
C ILE A 53 -8.19 4.36 8.78
N THR A 54 -7.52 3.55 9.57
CA THR A 54 -6.55 4.00 10.57
C THR A 54 -5.24 3.26 10.38
N THR A 55 -4.11 3.97 10.46
CA THR A 55 -2.79 3.38 10.35
C THR A 55 -1.91 3.77 11.51
N TRP A 56 -1.01 2.88 11.89
CA TRP A 56 -0.03 3.08 12.98
C TRP A 56 1.35 2.65 12.52
N ALA A 57 2.35 3.19 13.18
CA ALA A 57 3.73 2.75 13.06
C ALA A 57 4.31 2.48 14.46
N LYS A 58 5.28 1.57 14.53
CA LYS A 58 5.98 1.21 15.76
C LYS A 58 7.47 1.06 15.48
N GLN A 59 8.31 1.78 16.23
CA GLN A 59 9.74 1.57 16.22
C GLN A 59 10.10 0.48 17.22
N GLU A 60 10.46 -0.69 16.72
CA GLU A 60 10.91 -1.79 17.56
C GLU A 60 12.40 -1.69 17.85
N GLU A 61 12.79 -2.11 19.05
CA GLU A 61 14.18 -2.14 19.43
C GLU A 61 15.00 -3.09 18.54
N GLY A 62 16.15 -2.64 18.07
CA GLY A 62 17.00 -3.41 17.17
C GLY A 62 16.57 -3.42 15.70
N LYS A 63 15.43 -2.89 15.33
CA LYS A 63 15.00 -2.73 13.94
C LYS A 63 15.31 -1.34 13.40
N THR A 64 15.82 -1.25 12.18
CA THR A 64 16.09 0.02 11.49
C THR A 64 14.84 0.60 10.84
N ILE A 65 13.88 -0.25 10.51
CA ILE A 65 12.62 0.11 9.86
C ILE A 65 11.47 -0.15 10.83
N ARG A 66 10.46 0.70 10.81
CA ARG A 66 9.28 0.55 11.67
C ARG A 66 8.35 -0.53 11.17
N SER A 67 7.68 -1.19 12.10
CA SER A 67 6.51 -2.01 11.82
C SER A 67 5.30 -1.12 11.56
N PHE A 68 4.38 -1.59 10.72
CA PHE A 68 3.12 -0.92 10.42
C PHE A 68 1.93 -1.74 10.94
N LYS A 69 0.84 -1.04 11.20
CA LYS A 69 -0.47 -1.64 11.46
C LYS A 69 -1.54 -0.85 10.73
N VAL A 70 -2.54 -1.56 10.23
CA VAL A 70 -3.70 -1.01 9.53
C VAL A 70 -4.98 -1.60 10.10
N ASP A 71 -6.00 -0.77 10.21
CA ASP A 71 -7.38 -1.14 10.50
C ASP A 71 -8.28 -0.44 9.50
N MET A 72 -9.15 -1.19 8.82
CA MET A 72 -10.03 -0.66 7.78
C MET A 72 -11.34 -1.42 7.71
N MET A 73 -12.45 -0.69 7.61
CA MET A 73 -13.73 -1.24 7.16
C MET A 73 -13.82 -1.11 5.64
N VAL A 74 -13.80 -2.24 4.96
CA VAL A 74 -13.91 -2.32 3.49
C VAL A 74 -15.37 -2.48 3.12
N ASP A 75 -15.90 -1.58 2.27
CA ASP A 75 -17.29 -1.60 1.81
C ASP A 75 -17.45 -2.64 0.66
N ALA A 76 -17.20 -3.90 0.98
CA ALA A 76 -17.34 -5.08 0.10
C ALA A 76 -17.41 -6.37 0.94
N ASP A 77 -18.01 -7.40 0.38
CA ASP A 77 -18.00 -8.75 0.96
C ASP A 77 -16.62 -9.40 0.91
N LEU A 78 -16.45 -10.48 1.65
CA LEU A 78 -15.17 -11.20 1.75
C LEU A 78 -14.71 -11.74 0.39
N GLU A 79 -15.61 -12.21 -0.45
CA GLU A 79 -15.30 -12.77 -1.76
C GLU A 79 -14.74 -11.70 -2.70
N THR A 80 -15.38 -10.53 -2.75
CA THR A 80 -14.90 -9.37 -3.54
C THR A 80 -13.51 -8.94 -3.08
N VAL A 81 -13.29 -8.84 -1.76
CA VAL A 81 -11.97 -8.50 -1.20
C VAL A 81 -10.93 -9.56 -1.55
N ALA A 82 -11.28 -10.84 -1.47
CA ALA A 82 -10.39 -11.94 -1.83
C ALA A 82 -10.02 -11.89 -3.32
N ARG A 83 -10.98 -11.66 -4.22
CA ARG A 83 -10.73 -11.51 -5.67
C ARG A 83 -9.72 -10.41 -5.98
N VAL A 84 -9.81 -9.25 -5.33
CA VAL A 84 -8.84 -8.16 -5.51
C VAL A 84 -7.43 -8.59 -5.07
N HIS A 85 -7.32 -9.30 -3.95
CA HIS A 85 -6.02 -9.72 -3.42
C HIS A 85 -5.39 -10.87 -4.23
N PHE A 86 -6.21 -11.74 -4.80
CA PHE A 86 -5.72 -12.87 -5.61
C PHE A 86 -5.41 -12.48 -7.05
N ASP A 87 -5.87 -11.33 -7.51
CA ASP A 87 -5.50 -10.79 -8.83
C ASP A 87 -4.11 -10.14 -8.76
N ILE A 88 -3.10 -11.02 -8.70
CA ILE A 88 -1.70 -10.65 -8.46
C ILE A 88 -1.20 -9.68 -9.54
N GLU A 89 -1.52 -9.91 -10.81
CA GLU A 89 -1.03 -9.08 -11.92
C GLU A 89 -1.61 -7.66 -11.90
N ASN A 90 -2.84 -7.51 -11.40
CA ASN A 90 -3.50 -6.22 -11.24
C ASN A 90 -3.19 -5.53 -9.91
N SER A 91 -2.40 -6.12 -9.01
CA SER A 91 -1.99 -5.48 -7.76
C SER A 91 -1.27 -4.14 -8.01
N LYS A 92 -0.59 -3.98 -9.15
CA LYS A 92 0.00 -2.72 -9.61
C LYS A 92 -1.00 -1.56 -9.76
N ARG A 93 -2.30 -1.81 -9.81
CA ARG A 93 -3.34 -0.79 -9.93
C ARG A 93 -3.75 -0.19 -8.58
N TRP A 94 -3.39 -0.84 -7.50
CA TRP A 94 -3.87 -0.43 -6.17
C TRP A 94 -2.82 -0.49 -5.05
N PHE A 95 -1.85 -1.40 -5.15
CA PHE A 95 -0.80 -1.46 -4.16
C PHE A 95 0.20 -0.32 -4.39
N TRP A 96 0.59 0.35 -3.32
CA TRP A 96 1.40 1.57 -3.35
C TRP A 96 2.67 1.40 -4.22
N GLU A 97 2.86 2.34 -5.16
CA GLU A 97 4.05 2.44 -6.04
C GLU A 97 4.46 1.12 -6.73
N THR A 98 3.54 0.20 -6.93
CA THR A 98 3.83 -1.06 -7.63
C THR A 98 3.87 -0.84 -9.14
N LYS A 99 5.01 -1.13 -9.79
CA LYS A 99 5.21 -1.06 -11.24
C LYS A 99 4.88 -2.36 -11.95
N GLU A 100 5.26 -3.47 -11.35
CA GLU A 100 5.12 -4.81 -11.89
C GLU A 100 4.66 -5.76 -10.78
N SER A 101 3.79 -6.69 -11.16
CA SER A 101 3.45 -7.82 -10.30
C SER A 101 3.09 -9.00 -11.18
N ARG A 102 3.58 -10.18 -10.85
CA ARG A 102 3.31 -11.43 -11.58
C ARG A 102 3.43 -12.65 -10.70
N LEU A 103 2.59 -13.63 -10.95
CA LEU A 103 2.69 -14.94 -10.32
C LEU A 103 3.99 -15.63 -10.78
N LEU A 104 4.74 -16.21 -9.86
CA LEU A 104 5.95 -16.99 -10.13
C LEU A 104 5.67 -18.48 -10.06
N LYS A 105 5.02 -18.92 -9.00
CA LYS A 105 4.76 -20.33 -8.73
C LYS A 105 3.51 -20.49 -7.89
N LYS A 106 2.57 -21.30 -8.36
CA LYS A 106 1.46 -21.79 -7.55
C LYS A 106 1.88 -23.13 -6.94
N VAL A 107 1.93 -23.22 -5.61
CA VAL A 107 2.23 -24.46 -4.87
C VAL A 107 0.94 -25.22 -4.62
N SER A 108 -0.11 -24.51 -4.24
CA SER A 108 -1.47 -25.03 -4.04
C SER A 108 -2.49 -23.92 -4.24
N ASN A 109 -3.78 -24.21 -4.05
CA ASN A 109 -4.82 -23.18 -4.04
C ASN A 109 -4.76 -22.24 -2.82
N LYS A 110 -3.84 -22.47 -1.89
CA LYS A 110 -3.65 -21.67 -0.67
C LYS A 110 -2.22 -21.16 -0.52
N GLU A 111 -1.33 -21.49 -1.45
CA GLU A 111 0.09 -21.17 -1.32
C GLU A 111 0.72 -20.86 -2.65
N PHE A 112 1.37 -19.70 -2.77
CA PHE A 112 2.03 -19.28 -3.99
C PHE A 112 3.15 -18.28 -3.76
N TYR A 113 4.01 -18.14 -4.77
CA TYR A 113 5.06 -17.15 -4.84
C TYR A 113 4.75 -16.16 -5.95
N TYR A 114 4.94 -14.88 -5.68
CA TYR A 114 4.80 -13.85 -6.68
C TYR A 114 5.91 -12.80 -6.58
N TYR A 115 6.15 -12.13 -7.68
CA TYR A 115 7.15 -11.09 -7.84
C TYR A 115 6.49 -9.73 -7.89
N GLN A 116 7.07 -8.76 -7.19
CA GLN A 116 6.66 -7.36 -7.28
C GLN A 116 7.85 -6.43 -7.45
N VAL A 117 7.65 -5.34 -8.21
CA VAL A 117 8.58 -4.24 -8.33
C VAL A 117 7.93 -2.97 -7.84
N PHE A 118 8.60 -2.30 -6.92
CA PHE A 118 8.18 -1.03 -6.36
C PHE A 118 9.01 0.11 -6.91
N ASN A 119 8.35 1.18 -7.32
CA ASN A 119 8.98 2.43 -7.70
C ASN A 119 9.66 3.06 -6.49
N ALA A 120 10.93 3.40 -6.62
CA ALA A 120 11.65 4.13 -5.60
C ALA A 120 11.77 5.62 -5.99
N PRO A 121 11.77 6.54 -5.00
CA PRO A 121 11.88 7.96 -5.32
C PRO A 121 13.25 8.32 -5.91
N LEU A 122 13.22 9.11 -7.00
CA LEU A 122 14.35 9.80 -7.63
C LEU A 122 15.61 8.94 -7.89
N THR A 123 16.69 9.15 -7.18
CA THR A 123 18.01 8.56 -7.45
C THR A 123 18.24 7.18 -6.82
N VAL A 124 17.22 6.62 -6.21
CA VAL A 124 17.31 5.34 -5.50
C VAL A 124 16.82 4.22 -6.42
N PRO A 125 17.55 3.10 -6.57
CA PRO A 125 17.10 1.97 -7.39
C PRO A 125 15.72 1.46 -6.98
N ASP A 126 14.91 1.03 -7.95
CA ASP A 126 13.66 0.33 -7.67
C ASP A 126 13.89 -0.88 -6.76
N ARG A 127 12.89 -1.24 -5.98
CA ARG A 127 12.92 -2.45 -5.15
C ARG A 127 12.18 -3.57 -5.83
N ASP A 128 12.75 -4.76 -5.79
CA ASP A 128 12.03 -5.96 -6.14
C ASP A 128 11.84 -6.85 -4.92
N SER A 129 10.69 -7.49 -4.85
CA SER A 129 10.36 -8.45 -3.79
C SER A 129 9.84 -9.74 -4.40
N ILE A 130 10.25 -10.86 -3.82
CA ILE A 130 9.60 -12.14 -4.03
C ILE A 130 8.87 -12.47 -2.75
N ILE A 131 7.59 -12.68 -2.88
CA ILE A 131 6.69 -12.84 -1.76
C ILE A 131 6.14 -14.26 -1.78
N HIS A 132 6.35 -14.97 -0.68
CA HIS A 132 5.69 -16.21 -0.36
C HIS A 132 4.39 -15.87 0.38
N LEU A 133 3.27 -16.24 -0.20
CA LEU A 133 1.95 -16.00 0.37
C LEU A 133 1.29 -17.32 0.71
N VAL A 134 0.79 -17.41 1.94
CA VAL A 134 -0.01 -18.52 2.43
C VAL A 134 -1.39 -18.00 2.84
N VAL A 135 -2.44 -18.59 2.30
CA VAL A 135 -3.83 -18.29 2.62
C VAL A 135 -4.32 -19.23 3.70
N GLU A 136 -4.91 -18.66 4.71
CA GLU A 136 -5.75 -19.36 5.69
C GLU A 136 -7.22 -19.08 5.35
N PRO A 137 -7.94 -19.99 4.65
CA PRO A 137 -9.30 -19.74 4.22
C PRO A 137 -10.24 -19.44 5.38
N PHE A 138 -11.31 -18.71 5.09
CA PHE A 138 -12.40 -18.53 6.02
C PHE A 138 -13.05 -19.88 6.35
N THR A 139 -13.31 -20.11 7.61
CA THR A 139 -14.19 -21.18 8.10
C THR A 139 -15.18 -20.61 9.07
N VAL A 140 -16.38 -21.17 9.17
CA VAL A 140 -17.41 -20.73 10.12
C VAL A 140 -16.88 -20.76 11.57
N LYS A 141 -16.11 -21.79 11.91
CA LYS A 141 -15.51 -21.95 13.26
C LYS A 141 -14.51 -20.84 13.56
N LYS A 142 -13.70 -20.44 12.60
CA LYS A 142 -12.65 -19.41 12.76
C LYS A 142 -13.22 -18.00 12.65
N GLY A 143 -14.19 -17.79 11.76
CA GLY A 143 -14.87 -16.53 11.55
C GLY A 143 -14.09 -15.49 10.73
N PHE A 144 -12.93 -15.85 10.14
CA PHE A 144 -12.12 -14.96 9.31
C PHE A 144 -11.31 -15.72 8.28
N MET A 145 -10.90 -15.03 7.22
CA MET A 145 -9.82 -15.42 6.30
C MET A 145 -8.55 -14.68 6.71
N ALA A 146 -7.38 -15.26 6.48
CA ALA A 146 -6.13 -14.54 6.63
C ALA A 146 -5.12 -14.87 5.55
N MET A 147 -4.14 -13.97 5.37
CA MET A 147 -2.99 -14.13 4.50
C MET A 147 -1.72 -13.86 5.28
N LYS A 148 -0.77 -14.76 5.20
CA LYS A 148 0.60 -14.57 5.70
C LYS A 148 1.51 -14.35 4.52
N LEU A 149 2.26 -13.25 4.55
CA LEU A 149 3.15 -12.84 3.48
C LEU A 149 4.57 -12.68 4.03
N SER A 150 5.50 -13.44 3.47
CA SER A 150 6.91 -13.39 3.87
C SER A 150 7.82 -13.23 2.67
N ALA A 151 8.97 -12.56 2.85
CA ALA A 151 9.97 -12.46 1.80
C ALA A 151 10.61 -13.82 1.53
N ALA A 152 10.86 -14.09 0.24
CA ALA A 152 11.60 -15.25 -0.24
C ALA A 152 12.75 -14.78 -1.16
N PRO A 153 13.73 -14.00 -0.66
CA PRO A 153 14.73 -13.32 -1.48
C PRO A 153 15.58 -14.26 -2.32
N GLU A 154 15.80 -15.48 -1.83
CA GLU A 154 16.63 -16.50 -2.49
C GLU A 154 15.88 -17.30 -3.58
N PHE A 155 14.57 -17.09 -3.76
CA PHE A 155 13.76 -17.86 -4.71
C PHE A 155 14.20 -17.67 -6.17
N MET A 156 14.73 -16.51 -6.52
CA MET A 156 15.32 -16.22 -7.82
C MET A 156 16.41 -15.13 -7.70
N PRO A 157 17.38 -15.07 -8.63
CA PRO A 157 18.41 -14.05 -8.64
C PRO A 157 17.85 -12.62 -8.65
N VAL A 158 18.59 -11.68 -8.05
CA VAL A 158 18.27 -10.26 -8.08
C VAL A 158 18.24 -9.76 -9.52
N GLN A 159 17.25 -8.98 -9.88
CA GLN A 159 17.12 -8.44 -11.22
C GLN A 159 18.05 -7.24 -11.42
N PRO A 160 18.68 -7.08 -12.60
CA PRO A 160 19.57 -5.96 -12.87
C PRO A 160 18.91 -4.60 -12.59
N GLY A 161 19.66 -3.70 -11.96
CA GLY A 161 19.21 -2.33 -11.66
C GLY A 161 18.19 -2.22 -10.52
N LYS A 162 17.95 -3.29 -9.78
CA LYS A 162 17.03 -3.32 -8.63
C LYS A 162 17.75 -3.68 -7.33
N THR A 163 17.15 -3.31 -6.22
CA THR A 163 17.57 -3.75 -4.88
C THR A 163 16.52 -4.70 -4.34
N ARG A 164 16.95 -5.92 -3.95
CA ARG A 164 16.08 -6.94 -3.39
C ARG A 164 15.64 -6.59 -1.98
N VAL A 165 14.32 -6.65 -1.72
CA VAL A 165 13.74 -6.65 -0.38
C VAL A 165 14.24 -7.90 0.35
N GLN A 166 14.94 -7.69 1.47
CA GLN A 166 15.58 -8.77 2.22
C GLN A 166 14.67 -9.41 3.25
N ALA A 167 13.83 -8.61 3.88
CA ALA A 167 12.91 -9.09 4.89
C ALA A 167 11.54 -8.45 4.72
N GLN A 168 10.52 -9.27 4.73
CA GLN A 168 9.13 -8.87 4.71
C GLN A 168 8.35 -9.94 5.45
N ASP A 169 7.59 -9.54 6.44
CA ASP A 169 6.71 -10.43 7.18
C ASP A 169 5.50 -9.61 7.64
N TYR A 170 4.34 -9.91 7.09
CA TYR A 170 3.11 -9.29 7.51
C TYR A 170 1.93 -10.25 7.38
N TYR A 171 0.96 -10.02 8.24
CA TYR A 171 -0.26 -10.79 8.34
C TYR A 171 -1.44 -9.88 8.06
N VAL A 172 -2.36 -10.34 7.23
CA VAL A 172 -3.60 -9.63 6.93
C VAL A 172 -4.77 -10.53 7.28
N LYS A 173 -5.68 -10.01 8.10
CA LYS A 173 -6.88 -10.70 8.54
C LYS A 173 -8.11 -10.00 7.98
N PHE A 174 -9.05 -10.78 7.48
CA PHE A 174 -10.30 -10.33 6.88
C PHE A 174 -11.47 -10.99 7.59
N THR A 175 -12.22 -10.20 8.34
CA THR A 175 -13.40 -10.65 9.09
C THR A 175 -14.67 -10.14 8.42
N PRO A 176 -15.52 -10.98 7.81
CA PRO A 176 -16.80 -10.54 7.28
C PRO A 176 -17.69 -10.05 8.42
N ILE A 177 -18.17 -8.81 8.34
CA ILE A 177 -19.06 -8.19 9.32
C ILE A 177 -20.52 -8.39 8.92
N ASP A 178 -20.78 -8.20 7.63
CA ASP A 178 -22.07 -8.42 7.01
C ASP A 178 -21.90 -8.75 5.52
N LYS A 179 -23.02 -8.77 4.75
CA LYS A 179 -23.00 -9.10 3.31
C LYS A 179 -22.23 -8.11 2.43
N ASN A 180 -21.95 -6.90 2.93
CA ASN A 180 -21.37 -5.82 2.14
C ASN A 180 -20.15 -5.20 2.84
N THR A 181 -19.72 -5.73 3.96
CA THR A 181 -18.66 -5.13 4.78
C THR A 181 -17.69 -6.18 5.28
N THR A 182 -16.42 -5.96 5.05
CA THR A 182 -15.32 -6.78 5.58
C THR A 182 -14.40 -5.91 6.43
N HIS A 183 -14.11 -6.33 7.65
CA HIS A 183 -13.08 -5.71 8.50
C HIS A 183 -11.71 -6.27 8.12
N LEU A 184 -10.80 -5.38 7.72
CA LEU A 184 -9.41 -5.69 7.40
C LEU A 184 -8.49 -5.18 8.50
N GLU A 185 -7.69 -6.08 9.06
CA GLU A 185 -6.63 -5.80 10.00
C GLU A 185 -5.31 -6.29 9.39
N ALA A 186 -4.29 -5.45 9.31
CA ALA A 186 -2.97 -5.85 8.84
C ALA A 186 -1.90 -5.37 9.81
N GLU A 187 -0.89 -6.19 10.03
CA GLU A 187 0.28 -5.85 10.84
C GLU A 187 1.52 -6.51 10.26
N GLY A 188 2.63 -5.79 10.22
CA GLY A 188 3.86 -6.38 9.73
C GLY A 188 5.02 -5.40 9.60
N TYR A 189 6.03 -5.89 8.91
CA TYR A 189 7.32 -5.25 8.72
C TYR A 189 7.85 -5.52 7.32
N ILE A 190 8.45 -4.51 6.70
CA ILE A 190 9.11 -4.64 5.40
C ILE A 190 10.45 -3.90 5.46
N ASP A 191 11.53 -4.62 5.25
CA ASP A 191 12.87 -4.05 5.06
C ASP A 191 13.16 -3.95 3.54
N PRO A 192 13.15 -2.76 2.98
CA PRO A 192 13.36 -2.56 1.55
C PRO A 192 14.80 -2.83 1.10
N GLY A 193 15.72 -3.09 2.02
CA GLY A 193 17.13 -3.34 1.72
C GLY A 193 17.90 -2.13 1.20
N GLY A 194 19.24 -2.29 1.14
CA GLY A 194 20.15 -1.28 0.60
C GLY A 194 20.25 0.00 1.43
N ILE A 195 20.97 0.97 0.88
CA ILE A 195 21.10 2.31 1.51
C ILE A 195 19.89 3.14 1.11
N ILE A 196 19.13 3.58 2.12
CA ILE A 196 17.94 4.41 1.93
C ILE A 196 18.09 5.69 2.75
N PRO A 197 17.93 6.86 2.12
CA PRO A 197 17.88 8.12 2.86
C PRO A 197 16.74 8.11 3.89
N SER A 198 17.01 8.59 5.10
CA SER A 198 16.02 8.56 6.22
C SER A 198 14.71 9.28 5.89
N TRP A 199 14.75 10.35 5.08
CA TRP A 199 13.53 11.04 4.64
C TRP A 199 12.62 10.15 3.78
N THR A 200 13.22 9.29 2.93
CA THR A 200 12.48 8.33 2.10
C THR A 200 11.77 7.29 2.98
N ILE A 201 12.48 6.77 3.99
CA ILE A 201 11.91 5.81 4.95
C ILE A 201 10.69 6.41 5.62
N ASN A 202 10.82 7.62 6.16
CA ASN A 202 9.71 8.31 6.83
C ASN A 202 8.53 8.55 5.90
N PHE A 203 8.78 8.99 4.66
CA PHE A 203 7.74 9.21 3.65
C PHE A 203 6.99 7.92 3.32
N VAL A 204 7.72 6.83 3.02
CA VAL A 204 7.13 5.53 2.67
C VAL A 204 6.28 4.98 3.81
N GLN A 205 6.83 4.98 5.03
CA GLN A 205 6.15 4.42 6.20
C GLN A 205 4.85 5.15 6.57
N ARG A 206 4.76 6.44 6.25
CA ARG A 206 3.55 7.24 6.47
C ARG A 206 2.52 7.03 5.37
N SER A 207 2.97 6.98 4.12
CA SER A 207 2.10 7.05 2.95
C SER A 207 1.67 5.68 2.45
N ALA A 208 2.57 4.70 2.43
CA ALA A 208 2.33 3.41 1.78
C ALA A 208 1.14 2.63 2.35
N PRO A 209 1.01 2.43 3.69
CA PRO A 209 -0.12 1.67 4.23
C PRO A 209 -1.46 2.33 3.91
N TYR A 210 -1.57 3.64 4.14
CA TYR A 210 -2.82 4.37 3.90
C TYR A 210 -3.19 4.41 2.41
N THR A 211 -2.22 4.70 1.53
CA THR A 211 -2.49 4.80 0.09
C THR A 211 -2.84 3.45 -0.52
N THR A 212 -2.23 2.36 -0.04
CA THR A 212 -2.61 0.99 -0.41
C THR A 212 -4.08 0.72 -0.05
N MET A 213 -4.52 1.09 1.14
CA MET A 213 -5.92 0.92 1.54
C MET A 213 -6.89 1.77 0.72
N LEU A 214 -6.50 2.99 0.34
CA LEU A 214 -7.29 3.78 -0.61
C LEU A 214 -7.38 3.12 -1.99
N GLY A 215 -6.29 2.50 -2.43
CA GLY A 215 -6.26 1.69 -3.64
C GLY A 215 -7.25 0.53 -3.56
N LEU A 216 -7.19 -0.27 -2.50
CA LEU A 216 -8.12 -1.36 -2.24
C LEU A 216 -9.57 -0.89 -2.23
N ALA A 217 -9.87 0.21 -1.51
CA ALA A 217 -11.21 0.79 -1.45
C ALA A 217 -11.78 1.14 -2.83
N ARG A 218 -10.94 1.52 -3.79
CA ARG A 218 -11.35 1.76 -5.19
C ARG A 218 -11.56 0.46 -5.96
N MET A 219 -10.65 -0.50 -5.81
CA MET A 219 -10.71 -1.75 -6.57
C MET A 219 -11.95 -2.58 -6.24
N VAL A 220 -12.31 -2.69 -4.97
CA VAL A 220 -13.50 -3.43 -4.54
C VAL A 220 -14.82 -2.83 -5.07
N GLN A 221 -14.81 -1.60 -5.58
CA GLN A 221 -15.99 -0.99 -6.19
C GLN A 221 -16.13 -1.28 -7.69
N LEU A 222 -15.10 -1.86 -8.32
CA LEU A 222 -15.15 -2.16 -9.75
C LEU A 222 -16.09 -3.33 -10.03
N PRO A 223 -16.99 -3.22 -11.04
CA PRO A 223 -17.90 -4.32 -11.43
C PRO A 223 -17.16 -5.63 -11.66
N TYR A 224 -15.98 -5.60 -12.25
CA TYR A 224 -15.13 -6.75 -12.49
C TYR A 224 -14.91 -7.63 -11.24
N TYR A 225 -14.75 -7.02 -10.05
CA TYR A 225 -14.57 -7.77 -8.80
C TYR A 225 -15.87 -8.04 -8.06
N ARG A 226 -16.83 -7.11 -8.12
CA ARG A 226 -18.12 -7.24 -7.43
C ARG A 226 -19.06 -8.27 -8.09
N GLU A 227 -19.10 -8.27 -9.41
CA GLU A 227 -20.00 -9.09 -10.19
C GLU A 227 -19.29 -10.32 -10.77
N GLY A 228 -18.01 -10.47 -10.45
CA GLY A 228 -17.18 -11.52 -10.97
C GLY A 228 -17.75 -12.90 -10.68
N SER A 229 -18.07 -13.66 -11.73
CA SER A 229 -18.62 -15.00 -11.71
C SER A 229 -17.55 -16.07 -11.98
N GLY A 230 -16.31 -15.83 -11.59
CA GLY A 230 -15.24 -16.80 -11.80
C GLY A 230 -14.81 -17.45 -10.50
N ASP A 231 -14.48 -18.75 -10.55
CA ASP A 231 -13.73 -19.37 -9.49
C ASP A 231 -12.46 -18.56 -9.23
N THR A 232 -12.26 -18.14 -7.99
CA THR A 232 -10.96 -17.58 -7.62
C THR A 232 -9.92 -18.67 -7.81
N GLU A 233 -8.82 -18.36 -8.48
CA GLU A 233 -7.72 -19.32 -8.66
C GLU A 233 -7.20 -19.87 -7.32
N PHE A 234 -7.49 -19.15 -6.23
CA PHE A 234 -7.10 -19.45 -4.87
C PHE A 234 -8.32 -19.57 -3.95
N THR A 235 -8.18 -20.43 -2.93
CA THR A 235 -9.26 -20.73 -1.99
C THR A 235 -9.33 -19.67 -0.90
N TYR A 236 -10.44 -18.94 -0.80
CA TYR A 236 -10.68 -17.96 0.26
C TYR A 236 -11.62 -18.48 1.37
N MET A 237 -12.37 -19.55 1.09
CA MET A 237 -13.38 -20.13 2.00
C MET A 237 -13.35 -21.66 1.97
N GLU A 238 -13.58 -22.31 3.13
CA GLU A 238 -13.73 -23.75 3.33
C GLU A 238 -14.87 -24.08 4.29
#